data_fc0da9d487d67b2954eedecb097ae704
#
_entry.id   fc0da9d487d67b2954eedecb097ae704
#
_cell.length_a   1.000
_cell.length_b   1.000
_cell.length_c   1.000
_cell.angle_alpha   90.00
_cell.angle_beta   90.00
_cell.angle_gamma   90.00
#
_symmetry.space_group_name_H-M   'P 1'
#
loop_
_entity.id
_entity.type
_entity.pdbx_description
1 polymer ?
#
loop_
_entity_poly.entity_id
_entity_poly.type
_entity_poly.pdbx_seq_one_letter_code
_entity_poly.pdbx_strand_id
1 'polypeptide(L)'
;MIINVMKPVAKFLHGVYRLGVKIFLGLGYDFCTWRASELPEGPKLFVSNHFSSSDAHFVTTLMKDNLHMIIGPGFNVRLLKHYLSWAEQIPANTKENRSKVVERAVNYLKEGDSVYIFPEGKLNTGREMITFRKGAARIYLEYPVPIIPIGLIAPMRRLRKKNGSFVGHSMTVVSKNYYANIGSPMEFPEELELAKVDREKAEEIITEKIKNEVERLINDIKENKFWS
;
A
#
# COMPACT_ATOMS: atom_id res chain seq x y z
N MET A 1 -15.55 20.29 20.72
CA MET A 1 -15.70 18.94 20.16
C MET A 1 -16.10 19.11 18.69
N ILE A 2 -15.12 19.17 17.78
CA ILE A 2 -15.41 19.25 16.34
C ILE A 2 -15.79 17.82 15.95
N ILE A 3 -17.10 17.61 15.75
CA ILE A 3 -17.60 16.35 15.20
C ILE A 3 -16.97 16.23 13.81
N ASN A 4 -16.13 15.23 13.61
CA ASN A 4 -15.46 14.96 12.34
C ASN A 4 -16.50 14.52 11.30
N VAL A 5 -17.16 15.50 10.66
CA VAL A 5 -18.25 15.29 9.68
C VAL A 5 -17.73 14.63 8.39
N MET A 6 -16.40 14.56 8.22
CA MET A 6 -15.77 14.03 7.00
C MET A 6 -15.81 12.50 6.88
N LYS A 7 -15.80 11.76 7.99
CA LYS A 7 -15.79 10.29 7.95
C LYS A 7 -16.92 9.63 7.13
N PRO A 8 -18.19 10.03 7.24
CA PRO A 8 -19.25 9.46 6.42
C PRO A 8 -19.04 9.72 4.92
N VAL A 9 -18.58 10.90 4.56
CA VAL A 9 -18.27 11.28 3.17
C VAL A 9 -17.11 10.47 2.65
N ALA A 10 -16.03 10.33 3.43
CA ALA A 10 -14.89 9.52 3.05
C ALA A 10 -15.30 8.04 2.83
N LYS A 11 -16.06 7.45 3.74
CA LYS A 11 -16.59 6.07 3.61
C LYS A 11 -17.43 5.89 2.34
N PHE A 12 -18.31 6.83 2.05
CA PHE A 12 -19.10 6.83 0.82
C PHE A 12 -18.21 6.90 -0.43
N LEU A 13 -17.25 7.83 -0.46
CA LEU A 13 -16.29 7.97 -1.56
C LEU A 13 -15.44 6.70 -1.76
N HIS A 14 -14.97 6.07 -0.69
CA HIS A 14 -14.28 4.79 -0.75
C HIS A 14 -15.18 3.69 -1.34
N GLY A 15 -16.45 3.62 -0.94
CA GLY A 15 -17.41 2.66 -1.46
C GLY A 15 -17.66 2.83 -2.95
N VAL A 16 -17.96 4.05 -3.39
CA VAL A 16 -18.19 4.39 -4.80
C VAL A 16 -16.94 4.12 -5.65
N TYR A 17 -15.78 4.57 -5.17
CA TYR A 17 -14.52 4.33 -5.85
C TYR A 17 -14.22 2.84 -6.00
N ARG A 18 -14.33 2.07 -4.91
CA ARG A 18 -14.12 0.62 -4.92
C ARG A 18 -15.06 -0.09 -5.90
N LEU A 19 -16.34 0.29 -5.92
CA LEU A 19 -17.32 -0.26 -6.85
C LEU A 19 -16.94 0.06 -8.30
N GLY A 20 -16.61 1.32 -8.60
CA GLY A 20 -16.17 1.76 -9.92
C GLY A 20 -14.93 1.02 -10.41
N VAL A 21 -13.93 0.87 -9.54
CA VAL A 21 -12.71 0.12 -9.85
C VAL A 21 -13.01 -1.36 -10.07
N LYS A 22 -13.87 -1.99 -9.25
CA LYS A 22 -14.28 -3.40 -9.45
C LYS A 22 -14.96 -3.62 -10.79
N ILE A 23 -15.86 -2.73 -11.17
CA ILE A 23 -16.54 -2.81 -12.48
C ILE A 23 -15.52 -2.67 -13.60
N PHE A 24 -14.67 -1.64 -13.53
CA PHE A 24 -13.64 -1.39 -14.55
C PHE A 24 -12.66 -2.57 -14.69
N LEU A 25 -12.19 -3.12 -13.56
CA LEU A 25 -11.27 -4.25 -13.56
C LEU A 25 -11.95 -5.54 -14.04
N GLY A 26 -13.22 -5.78 -13.63
CA GLY A 26 -13.98 -6.96 -14.05
C GLY A 26 -14.27 -7.01 -15.55
N LEU A 27 -14.23 -5.87 -16.23
CA LEU A 27 -14.42 -5.79 -17.68
C LEU A 27 -13.15 -6.07 -18.52
N GLY A 28 -11.95 -6.01 -17.89
CA GLY A 28 -10.72 -6.04 -18.65
C GLY A 28 -9.54 -6.78 -18.04
N TYR A 29 -9.66 -7.25 -16.80
CA TYR A 29 -8.55 -7.83 -16.06
C TYR A 29 -8.91 -9.15 -15.39
N ASP A 30 -8.03 -10.13 -15.51
CA ASP A 30 -8.08 -11.35 -14.72
C ASP A 30 -7.30 -11.12 -13.42
N PHE A 31 -8.02 -11.19 -12.31
CA PHE A 31 -7.49 -10.88 -11.00
C PHE A 31 -7.36 -12.16 -10.16
N CYS A 32 -6.13 -12.56 -9.88
CA CYS A 32 -5.84 -13.74 -9.09
C CYS A 32 -5.34 -13.33 -7.70
N THR A 33 -6.08 -13.72 -6.67
CA THR A 33 -5.75 -13.39 -5.28
C THR A 33 -5.64 -14.65 -4.44
N TRP A 34 -4.54 -14.78 -3.72
CA TRP A 34 -4.35 -15.80 -2.68
C TRP A 34 -4.27 -15.12 -1.32
N ARG A 35 -4.71 -15.82 -0.31
CA ARG A 35 -4.67 -15.36 1.07
C ARG A 35 -4.25 -16.50 1.98
N ALA A 36 -3.16 -16.29 2.74
CA ALA A 36 -2.59 -17.31 3.62
C ALA A 36 -3.49 -17.61 4.84
N SER A 37 -4.22 -16.60 5.34
CA SER A 37 -5.11 -16.73 6.49
C SER A 37 -6.25 -15.71 6.42
N GLU A 38 -7.27 -15.87 7.26
CA GLU A 38 -8.26 -14.80 7.47
C GLU A 38 -7.59 -13.57 8.08
N LEU A 39 -8.04 -12.39 7.65
CA LEU A 39 -7.52 -11.14 8.20
C LEU A 39 -8.15 -10.89 9.57
N PRO A 40 -7.37 -10.43 10.56
CA PRO A 40 -7.90 -10.10 11.86
C PRO A 40 -8.94 -8.96 11.76
N GLU A 41 -9.83 -8.89 12.71
CA GLU A 41 -10.73 -7.75 12.87
C GLU A 41 -9.96 -6.51 13.34
N GLY A 42 -10.58 -5.33 13.19
CA GLY A 42 -9.99 -4.06 13.61
C GLY A 42 -8.96 -3.47 12.64
N PRO A 43 -8.26 -2.41 13.06
CA PRO A 43 -7.32 -1.68 12.22
C PRO A 43 -6.07 -2.51 11.89
N LYS A 44 -5.56 -2.33 10.68
CA LYS A 44 -4.41 -3.06 10.15
C LYS A 44 -3.51 -2.13 9.33
N LEU A 45 -2.22 -2.44 9.31
CA LEU A 45 -1.26 -1.80 8.42
C LEU A 45 -0.94 -2.73 7.25
N PHE A 46 -1.44 -2.41 6.06
CA PHE A 46 -1.15 -3.15 4.84
C PHE A 46 0.15 -2.65 4.20
N VAL A 47 0.99 -3.57 3.75
CA VAL A 47 2.30 -3.27 3.18
C VAL A 47 2.54 -4.09 1.93
N SER A 48 2.94 -3.46 0.82
CA SER A 48 3.29 -4.18 -0.41
C SER A 48 4.43 -3.51 -1.19
N ASN A 49 4.98 -4.23 -2.17
CA ASN A 49 5.80 -3.64 -3.23
C ASN A 49 4.97 -2.70 -4.12
N HIS A 50 5.64 -1.87 -4.94
CA HIS A 50 5.00 -0.84 -5.75
C HIS A 50 5.61 -0.77 -7.17
N PHE A 51 5.02 -1.45 -8.13
CA PHE A 51 5.56 -1.53 -9.49
C PHE A 51 4.79 -0.66 -10.50
N SER A 52 3.55 -0.29 -10.21
CA SER A 52 2.69 0.49 -11.12
C SER A 52 1.88 1.54 -10.38
N SER A 53 1.58 2.66 -11.04
CA SER A 53 0.60 3.63 -10.53
C SER A 53 -0.81 3.05 -10.38
N SER A 54 -1.08 1.92 -11.03
CA SER A 54 -2.35 1.20 -10.92
C SER A 54 -2.48 0.37 -9.64
N ASP A 55 -1.38 0.09 -8.91
CA ASP A 55 -1.41 -0.76 -7.72
C ASP A 55 -2.40 -0.26 -6.68
N ALA A 56 -2.46 1.06 -6.44
CA ALA A 56 -3.40 1.66 -5.51
C ALA A 56 -4.87 1.34 -5.86
N HIS A 57 -5.19 1.26 -7.15
CA HIS A 57 -6.53 0.91 -7.62
C HIS A 57 -6.83 -0.58 -7.36
N PHE A 58 -5.87 -1.45 -7.68
CA PHE A 58 -6.02 -2.90 -7.48
C PHE A 58 -6.14 -3.25 -5.99
N VAL A 59 -5.25 -2.75 -5.14
CA VAL A 59 -5.27 -3.07 -3.71
C VAL A 59 -6.54 -2.60 -3.01
N THR A 60 -7.15 -1.49 -3.48
CA THR A 60 -8.44 -1.02 -2.96
C THR A 60 -9.55 -2.05 -3.15
N THR A 61 -9.47 -2.90 -4.17
CA THR A 61 -10.47 -3.94 -4.44
C THR A 61 -10.27 -5.20 -3.62
N LEU A 62 -9.06 -5.43 -3.11
CA LEU A 62 -8.71 -6.62 -2.32
C LEU A 62 -9.30 -6.61 -0.93
N MET A 63 -9.50 -5.41 -0.37
CA MET A 63 -9.86 -5.22 1.03
C MET A 63 -11.29 -4.71 1.16
N LYS A 64 -11.96 -5.13 2.24
CA LYS A 64 -13.24 -4.56 2.65
C LYS A 64 -13.06 -3.33 3.53
N ASP A 65 -11.88 -3.22 4.14
CA ASP A 65 -11.54 -2.14 5.07
C ASP A 65 -11.58 -0.76 4.42
N ASN A 66 -11.79 0.24 5.23
CA ASN A 66 -11.61 1.64 4.86
C ASN A 66 -10.10 1.92 4.86
N LEU A 67 -9.53 2.14 3.68
CA LEU A 67 -8.08 2.26 3.52
C LEU A 67 -7.65 3.71 3.36
N HIS A 68 -6.79 4.18 4.26
CA HIS A 68 -6.06 5.43 4.13
C HIS A 68 -4.67 5.16 3.55
N MET A 69 -4.51 5.44 2.25
CA MET A 69 -3.24 5.20 1.56
C MET A 69 -2.28 6.35 1.73
N ILE A 70 -1.01 6.03 1.95
CA ILE A 70 0.07 7.02 1.97
C ILE A 70 0.48 7.29 0.51
N ILE A 71 0.09 8.47 -0.01
CA ILE A 71 0.24 8.83 -1.42
C ILE A 71 1.10 10.08 -1.57
N GLY A 72 2.13 10.01 -2.42
CA GLY A 72 3.02 11.15 -2.71
C GLY A 72 2.53 12.00 -3.91
N PRO A 73 2.86 11.60 -5.15
CA PRO A 73 2.71 12.46 -6.34
C PRO A 73 1.25 12.83 -6.68
N GLY A 74 0.27 11.99 -6.29
CA GLY A 74 -1.14 12.25 -6.57
C GLY A 74 -1.65 13.57 -5.97
N PHE A 75 -1.09 13.98 -4.83
CA PHE A 75 -1.43 15.27 -4.19
C PHE A 75 -0.88 16.50 -4.93
N ASN A 76 -0.01 16.33 -5.93
CA ASN A 76 0.47 17.44 -6.77
C ASN A 76 -0.49 17.75 -7.93
N VAL A 77 -1.44 16.87 -8.22
CA VAL A 77 -2.46 17.07 -9.26
C VAL A 77 -3.66 17.79 -8.68
N ARG A 78 -3.97 19.00 -9.17
CA ARG A 78 -4.95 19.92 -8.57
C ARG A 78 -6.31 19.29 -8.28
N LEU A 79 -6.94 18.66 -9.28
CA LEU A 79 -8.26 18.02 -9.11
C LEU A 79 -8.18 16.78 -8.21
N LEU A 80 -7.15 15.95 -8.43
CA LEU A 80 -6.96 14.74 -7.66
C LEU A 80 -6.67 15.03 -6.18
N LYS A 81 -5.95 16.09 -5.88
CA LYS A 81 -5.70 16.55 -4.51
C LYS A 81 -6.99 16.75 -3.71
N HIS A 82 -8.00 17.40 -4.28
CA HIS A 82 -9.26 17.62 -3.58
C HIS A 82 -9.98 16.29 -3.29
N TYR A 83 -10.05 15.41 -4.31
CA TYR A 83 -10.63 14.08 -4.13
C TYR A 83 -9.87 13.26 -3.06
N LEU A 84 -8.54 13.20 -3.13
CA LEU A 84 -7.72 12.48 -2.16
C LEU A 84 -7.89 13.04 -0.74
N SER A 85 -8.03 14.35 -0.60
CA SER A 85 -8.28 15.00 0.71
C SER A 85 -9.67 14.64 1.25
N TRP A 86 -10.71 14.64 0.42
CA TRP A 86 -12.06 14.23 0.84
C TRP A 86 -12.16 12.74 1.16
N ALA A 87 -11.39 11.91 0.43
CA ALA A 87 -11.24 10.49 0.72
C ALA A 87 -10.26 10.20 1.88
N GLU A 88 -9.82 11.24 2.60
CA GLU A 88 -8.93 11.15 3.77
C GLU A 88 -7.64 10.36 3.49
N GLN A 89 -7.10 10.47 2.27
CA GLN A 89 -5.81 9.86 1.95
C GLN A 89 -4.65 10.65 2.60
N ILE A 90 -3.57 9.96 2.94
CA ILE A 90 -2.43 10.55 3.67
C ILE A 90 -1.41 11.12 2.66
N PRO A 91 -1.21 12.44 2.62
CA PRO A 91 -0.22 13.04 1.73
C PRO A 91 1.21 12.78 2.22
N ALA A 92 2.02 12.16 1.36
CA ALA A 92 3.45 11.91 1.58
C ALA A 92 4.34 12.87 0.77
N ASN A 93 3.88 14.10 0.52
CA ASN A 93 4.62 15.09 -0.24
C ASN A 93 5.89 15.51 0.52
N THR A 94 6.96 15.64 -0.24
CA THR A 94 8.33 15.88 0.20
C THR A 94 8.55 17.16 1.03
N LYS A 95 7.58 18.08 1.06
CA LYS A 95 7.62 19.31 1.87
C LYS A 95 7.13 19.13 3.31
N GLU A 96 6.40 18.06 3.61
CA GLU A 96 5.97 17.76 4.97
C GLU A 96 7.00 16.90 5.68
N ASN A 97 7.19 17.18 6.96
CA ASN A 97 8.04 16.37 7.81
C ASN A 97 7.49 14.93 7.86
N ARG A 98 8.36 13.95 7.70
CA ARG A 98 8.02 12.50 7.71
C ARG A 98 7.29 12.09 9.00
N SER A 99 7.55 12.76 10.12
CA SER A 99 6.84 12.54 11.37
C SER A 99 5.34 12.81 11.26
N LYS A 100 4.91 13.83 10.52
CA LYS A 100 3.48 14.13 10.28
C LYS A 100 2.75 13.04 9.49
N VAL A 101 3.45 12.35 8.57
CA VAL A 101 2.89 11.22 7.84
C VAL A 101 2.62 10.05 8.78
N VAL A 102 3.60 9.74 9.64
CA VAL A 102 3.46 8.69 10.66
C VAL A 102 2.34 9.04 11.65
N GLU A 103 2.31 10.28 12.15
CA GLU A 103 1.27 10.77 13.08
C GLU A 103 -0.13 10.61 12.48
N ARG A 104 -0.35 11.02 11.22
CA ARG A 104 -1.65 10.87 10.54
C ARG A 104 -2.04 9.41 10.38
N ALA A 105 -1.10 8.55 9.99
CA ALA A 105 -1.34 7.12 9.85
C ALA A 105 -1.76 6.51 11.19
N VAL A 106 -1.05 6.83 12.27
CA VAL A 106 -1.35 6.39 13.63
C VAL A 106 -2.73 6.87 14.08
N ASN A 107 -3.10 8.10 13.75
CA ASN A 107 -4.42 8.64 14.13
C ASN A 107 -5.55 7.85 13.47
N TYR A 108 -5.46 7.51 12.18
CA TYR A 108 -6.46 6.67 11.51
C TYR A 108 -6.53 5.25 12.09
N LEU A 109 -5.38 4.65 12.41
CA LEU A 109 -5.35 3.34 13.08
C LEU A 109 -6.04 3.38 14.44
N LYS A 110 -5.79 4.44 15.25
CA LYS A 110 -6.47 4.66 16.56
C LYS A 110 -7.98 4.87 16.42
N GLU A 111 -8.42 5.39 15.28
CA GLU A 111 -9.83 5.58 14.97
C GLU A 111 -10.52 4.28 14.46
N GLY A 112 -9.76 3.20 14.31
CA GLY A 112 -10.24 1.88 13.88
C GLY A 112 -10.23 1.68 12.36
N ASP A 113 -9.70 2.63 11.59
CA ASP A 113 -9.51 2.49 10.15
C ASP A 113 -8.14 1.86 9.82
N SER A 114 -7.99 1.30 8.63
CA SER A 114 -6.75 0.65 8.21
C SER A 114 -5.91 1.57 7.32
N VAL A 115 -4.59 1.40 7.38
CA VAL A 115 -3.63 2.19 6.59
C VAL A 115 -2.93 1.30 5.57
N TYR A 116 -2.65 1.85 4.38
CA TYR A 116 -1.87 1.18 3.34
C TYR A 116 -0.62 1.97 2.99
N ILE A 117 0.53 1.28 2.94
CA ILE A 117 1.81 1.89 2.60
C ILE A 117 2.56 1.05 1.56
N PHE A 118 3.20 1.77 0.61
CA PHE A 118 4.22 1.22 -0.28
C PHE A 118 5.60 1.67 0.23
N PRO A 119 6.32 0.85 1.01
CA PRO A 119 7.53 1.29 1.70
C PRO A 119 8.71 1.56 0.76
N GLU A 120 8.65 1.13 -0.49
CA GLU A 120 9.60 1.54 -1.53
C GLU A 120 9.63 3.06 -1.72
N GLY A 121 8.51 3.74 -1.44
CA GLY A 121 8.36 5.20 -1.48
C GLY A 121 8.51 5.81 -2.88
N LYS A 122 8.56 5.00 -3.91
CA LYS A 122 8.55 5.35 -5.34
C LYS A 122 8.10 4.15 -6.15
N LEU A 123 7.64 4.39 -7.37
CA LEU A 123 7.37 3.32 -8.32
C LEU A 123 8.65 2.58 -8.68
N ASN A 124 8.61 1.27 -8.57
CA ASN A 124 9.70 0.38 -8.96
C ASN A 124 9.28 -0.45 -10.16
N THR A 125 9.66 -0.02 -11.34
CA THR A 125 9.40 -0.73 -12.59
C THR A 125 10.51 -1.72 -12.96
N GLY A 126 11.44 -1.99 -12.03
CA GLY A 126 12.48 -3.02 -12.14
C GLY A 126 11.91 -4.42 -11.93
N ARG A 127 12.76 -5.42 -12.16
CA ARG A 127 12.41 -6.84 -11.92
C ARG A 127 12.57 -7.24 -10.45
N GLU A 128 13.43 -6.54 -9.73
CA GLU A 128 13.78 -6.81 -8.34
C GLU A 128 13.17 -5.74 -7.43
N MET A 129 12.82 -6.14 -6.24
CA MET A 129 12.33 -5.25 -5.21
C MET A 129 13.46 -4.33 -4.72
N ILE A 130 13.17 -3.05 -4.56
CA ILE A 130 14.15 -2.12 -3.99
C ILE A 130 14.03 -2.07 -2.46
N THR A 131 15.00 -1.43 -1.84
CA THR A 131 15.06 -1.26 -0.38
C THR A 131 13.79 -0.60 0.16
N PHE A 132 13.22 -1.18 1.20
CA PHE A 132 12.11 -0.60 1.94
C PHE A 132 12.58 0.52 2.86
N ARG A 133 11.79 1.58 2.96
CA ARG A 133 11.98 2.66 3.92
C ARG A 133 11.35 2.30 5.25
N LYS A 134 11.86 2.82 6.34
CA LYS A 134 11.43 2.54 7.73
C LYS A 134 10.01 3.05 8.08
N GLY A 135 9.21 3.53 7.11
CA GLY A 135 7.90 4.14 7.37
C GLY A 135 6.89 3.20 8.04
N ALA A 136 6.79 1.96 7.56
CA ALA A 136 5.90 0.94 8.13
C ALA A 136 6.31 0.56 9.56
N ALA A 137 7.61 0.37 9.79
CA ALA A 137 8.16 0.08 11.12
C ALA A 137 7.87 1.21 12.12
N ARG A 138 8.02 2.47 11.69
CA ARG A 138 7.72 3.64 12.53
C ARG A 138 6.26 3.72 12.93
N ILE A 139 5.35 3.47 11.99
CA ILE A 139 3.91 3.43 12.28
C ILE A 139 3.62 2.33 13.29
N TYR A 140 4.17 1.13 13.09
CA TYR A 140 3.98 0.00 13.99
C TYR A 140 4.50 0.26 15.40
N LEU A 141 5.70 0.83 15.53
CA LEU A 141 6.29 1.16 16.83
C LEU A 141 5.54 2.26 17.60
N GLU A 142 4.82 3.17 16.89
CA GLU A 142 3.96 4.18 17.53
C GLU A 142 2.60 3.63 17.95
N TYR A 143 2.04 2.71 17.17
CA TYR A 143 0.75 2.08 17.44
C TYR A 143 0.72 0.66 16.86
N PRO A 144 1.03 -0.34 17.69
CA PRO A 144 1.10 -1.73 17.27
C PRO A 144 -0.25 -2.25 16.80
N VAL A 145 -0.33 -2.60 15.52
CA VAL A 145 -1.46 -3.29 14.87
C VAL A 145 -0.90 -4.37 13.97
N PRO A 146 -1.67 -5.42 13.65
CA PRO A 146 -1.20 -6.43 12.71
C PRO A 146 -0.76 -5.82 11.39
N ILE A 147 0.46 -6.16 10.94
CA ILE A 147 0.96 -5.81 9.60
C ILE A 147 0.60 -6.92 8.65
N ILE A 148 -0.07 -6.57 7.55
CA ILE A 148 -0.48 -7.51 6.51
C ILE A 148 0.43 -7.31 5.28
N PRO A 149 1.41 -8.20 5.07
CA PRO A 149 2.27 -8.14 3.91
C PRO A 149 1.55 -8.63 2.66
N ILE A 150 1.80 -8.00 1.51
CA ILE A 150 1.18 -8.35 0.23
C ILE A 150 2.26 -8.35 -0.86
N GLY A 151 2.41 -9.47 -1.54
CA GLY A 151 3.18 -9.57 -2.77
C GLY A 151 2.32 -9.25 -3.97
N LEU A 152 2.72 -8.30 -4.80
CA LEU A 152 2.01 -7.89 -6.01
C LEU A 152 2.86 -8.17 -7.25
N ILE A 153 2.26 -8.80 -8.26
CA ILE A 153 2.87 -8.96 -9.58
C ILE A 153 1.84 -8.72 -10.68
N ALA A 154 2.26 -8.05 -11.74
CA ALA A 154 1.56 -8.07 -13.01
C ALA A 154 2.57 -7.97 -14.15
N PRO A 155 2.36 -8.68 -15.26
CA PRO A 155 3.09 -8.43 -16.48
C PRO A 155 2.87 -6.98 -16.90
N MET A 156 3.95 -6.24 -17.13
CA MET A 156 3.89 -4.82 -17.41
C MET A 156 4.40 -4.50 -18.81
N ARG A 157 3.72 -3.58 -19.47
CA ARG A 157 4.17 -2.98 -20.72
C ARG A 157 4.43 -1.51 -20.52
N ARG A 158 5.68 -1.08 -20.72
CA ARG A 158 6.04 0.34 -20.73
C ARG A 158 5.59 0.99 -22.03
N LEU A 159 4.92 2.13 -21.95
CA LEU A 159 4.60 2.95 -23.10
C LEU A 159 5.82 3.77 -23.52
N ARG A 160 6.11 3.78 -24.84
CA ARG A 160 7.15 4.64 -25.41
C ARG A 160 6.53 5.94 -25.92
N LYS A 161 7.26 7.04 -25.77
CA LYS A 161 6.97 8.28 -26.49
C LYS A 161 7.27 8.12 -27.99
N LYS A 162 6.68 9.00 -28.82
CA LYS A 162 6.92 9.05 -30.28
C LYS A 162 8.41 9.12 -30.66
N ASN A 163 9.25 9.73 -29.85
CA ASN A 163 10.70 9.87 -30.03
C ASN A 163 11.52 8.67 -29.52
N GLY A 164 10.89 7.57 -29.17
CA GLY A 164 11.56 6.36 -28.67
C GLY A 164 11.88 6.37 -27.18
N SER A 165 11.75 7.51 -26.47
CA SER A 165 11.93 7.55 -25.02
C SER A 165 10.71 6.99 -24.29
N PHE A 166 10.94 6.43 -23.08
CA PHE A 166 9.84 5.96 -22.25
C PHE A 166 9.04 7.13 -21.66
N VAL A 167 7.72 7.02 -21.70
CA VAL A 167 6.86 7.86 -20.87
C VAL A 167 7.11 7.47 -19.42
N GLY A 168 7.34 8.44 -18.55
CA GLY A 168 7.74 8.23 -17.16
C GLY A 168 6.95 7.12 -16.44
N HIS A 169 7.37 6.76 -15.26
CA HIS A 169 6.88 5.60 -14.48
C HIS A 169 5.33 5.54 -14.32
N SER A 170 4.65 6.69 -14.38
CA SER A 170 3.19 6.79 -14.30
C SER A 170 2.43 6.18 -15.48
N MET A 171 3.10 5.90 -16.59
CA MET A 171 2.47 5.38 -17.81
C MET A 171 2.81 3.91 -18.08
N THR A 172 3.00 3.13 -17.03
CA THR A 172 3.16 1.68 -17.15
C THR A 172 1.77 1.05 -17.23
N VAL A 173 1.52 0.35 -18.34
CA VAL A 173 0.27 -0.40 -18.52
C VAL A 173 0.47 -1.81 -18.02
N VAL A 174 -0.39 -2.24 -17.14
CA VAL A 174 -0.47 -3.62 -16.67
C VAL A 174 -1.14 -4.47 -17.75
N SER A 175 -0.64 -5.66 -18.01
CA SER A 175 -1.33 -6.63 -18.87
C SER A 175 -2.62 -7.13 -18.22
N LYS A 176 -3.40 -7.98 -18.90
CA LYS A 176 -4.69 -8.45 -18.38
C LYS A 176 -4.62 -9.09 -16.99
N ASN A 177 -3.50 -9.74 -16.65
CA ASN A 177 -3.39 -10.52 -15.43
C ASN A 177 -2.74 -9.70 -14.32
N TYR A 178 -3.36 -9.70 -13.15
CA TYR A 178 -2.84 -9.09 -11.94
C TYR A 178 -2.89 -10.10 -10.80
N TYR A 179 -1.77 -10.28 -10.11
CA TYR A 179 -1.61 -11.29 -9.08
C TYR A 179 -1.32 -10.61 -7.74
N ALA A 180 -2.04 -11.03 -6.70
CA ALA A 180 -1.82 -10.59 -5.33
C ALA A 180 -1.77 -11.80 -4.40
N ASN A 181 -0.72 -11.90 -3.61
CA ASN A 181 -0.57 -12.90 -2.56
C ASN A 181 -0.55 -12.18 -1.21
N ILE A 182 -1.57 -12.42 -0.38
CA ILE A 182 -1.76 -11.79 0.91
C ILE A 182 -1.24 -12.74 1.98
N GLY A 183 -0.19 -12.31 2.68
CA GLY A 183 0.45 -13.09 3.74
C GLY A 183 -0.35 -13.09 5.04
N SER A 184 0.16 -13.88 5.99
CA SER A 184 -0.36 -13.92 7.36
C SER A 184 -0.04 -12.62 8.09
N PRO A 185 -0.85 -12.21 9.08
CA PRO A 185 -0.56 -11.07 9.94
C PRO A 185 0.79 -11.22 10.62
N MET A 186 1.57 -10.15 10.65
CA MET A 186 2.86 -10.08 11.33
C MET A 186 2.77 -9.15 12.52
N GLU A 187 3.36 -9.58 13.64
CA GLU A 187 3.53 -8.80 14.86
C GLU A 187 4.97 -8.91 15.35
N PHE A 188 5.47 -7.89 16.03
CA PHE A 188 6.88 -7.75 16.39
C PHE A 188 7.05 -7.40 17.88
N PRO A 189 6.62 -8.27 18.82
CA PRO A 189 6.69 -7.98 20.26
C PRO A 189 8.12 -7.81 20.76
N GLU A 190 9.08 -8.58 20.23
CA GLU A 190 10.49 -8.47 20.60
C GLU A 190 11.09 -7.12 20.17
N GLU A 191 10.71 -6.66 18.97
CA GLU A 191 11.17 -5.37 18.46
C GLU A 191 10.51 -4.18 19.17
N LEU A 192 9.30 -4.34 19.72
CA LEU A 192 8.69 -3.34 20.60
C LEU A 192 9.50 -3.16 21.89
N GLU A 193 9.97 -4.26 22.48
CA GLU A 193 10.85 -4.17 23.65
C GLU A 193 12.22 -3.59 23.28
N LEU A 194 12.81 -4.05 22.18
CA LEU A 194 14.08 -3.50 21.69
C LEU A 194 13.99 -1.98 21.42
N ALA A 195 12.86 -1.50 20.91
CA ALA A 195 12.68 -0.07 20.58
C ALA A 195 12.75 0.84 21.82
N LYS A 196 12.58 0.33 23.02
CA LYS A 196 12.75 1.08 24.27
C LYS A 196 14.23 1.41 24.55
N VAL A 197 15.15 0.62 23.98
CA VAL A 197 16.60 0.77 24.18
C VAL A 197 17.26 1.27 22.90
N ASP A 198 16.93 0.67 21.76
CA ASP A 198 17.49 0.99 20.44
C ASP A 198 16.38 0.98 19.38
N ARG A 199 15.73 2.13 19.25
CA ARG A 199 14.63 2.31 18.31
C ARG A 199 15.07 2.17 16.85
N GLU A 200 16.25 2.64 16.52
CA GLU A 200 16.75 2.60 15.14
C GLU A 200 16.97 1.16 14.69
N LYS A 201 17.53 0.35 15.58
CA LYS A 201 17.74 -1.08 15.33
C LYS A 201 16.42 -1.84 15.20
N ALA A 202 15.44 -1.53 16.05
CA ALA A 202 14.09 -2.11 15.95
C ALA A 202 13.43 -1.75 14.61
N GLU A 203 13.50 -0.47 14.17
CA GLU A 203 13.00 -0.03 12.87
C GLU A 203 13.65 -0.82 11.69
N GLU A 204 14.96 -1.09 11.77
CA GLU A 204 15.69 -1.87 10.76
C GLU A 204 15.21 -3.30 10.68
N ILE A 205 15.14 -3.98 11.83
CA ILE A 205 14.75 -5.39 11.90
C ILE A 205 13.31 -5.57 11.40
N ILE A 206 12.36 -4.75 11.85
CA ILE A 206 10.98 -4.79 11.40
C ILE A 206 10.91 -4.57 9.88
N THR A 207 11.61 -3.56 9.37
CA THR A 207 11.61 -3.23 7.94
C THR A 207 12.12 -4.39 7.10
N GLU A 208 13.21 -5.04 7.53
CA GLU A 208 13.79 -6.17 6.80
C GLU A 208 12.90 -7.41 6.88
N LYS A 209 12.31 -7.71 8.04
CA LYS A 209 11.35 -8.83 8.18
C LYS A 209 10.14 -8.65 7.27
N ILE A 210 9.57 -7.44 7.19
CA ILE A 210 8.45 -7.13 6.28
C ILE A 210 8.88 -7.29 4.82
N LYS A 211 10.05 -6.76 4.46
CA LYS A 211 10.58 -6.84 3.09
C LYS A 211 10.75 -8.30 2.66
N ASN A 212 11.39 -9.11 3.49
CA ASN A 212 11.64 -10.52 3.21
C ASN A 212 10.33 -11.30 3.03
N GLU A 213 9.30 -10.99 3.84
CA GLU A 213 8.00 -11.64 3.69
C GLU A 213 7.29 -11.20 2.40
N VAL A 214 7.31 -9.92 2.03
CA VAL A 214 6.76 -9.46 0.76
C VAL A 214 7.50 -10.10 -0.42
N GLU A 215 8.83 -10.25 -0.34
CA GLU A 215 9.65 -10.92 -1.37
C GLU A 215 9.30 -12.40 -1.48
N ARG A 216 9.12 -13.10 -0.36
CA ARG A 216 8.67 -14.49 -0.33
C ARG A 216 7.31 -14.64 -1.01
N LEU A 217 6.35 -13.76 -0.69
CA LEU A 217 5.01 -13.78 -1.30
C LEU A 217 5.05 -13.54 -2.81
N ILE A 218 5.95 -12.69 -3.29
CA ILE A 218 6.20 -12.47 -4.71
C ILE A 218 6.78 -13.73 -5.36
N ASN A 219 7.74 -14.39 -4.72
CA ASN A 219 8.37 -15.60 -5.24
C ASN A 219 7.38 -16.75 -5.28
N ASP A 220 6.52 -16.91 -4.28
CA ASP A 220 5.42 -17.90 -4.30
C ASP A 220 4.52 -17.74 -5.55
N ILE A 221 4.19 -16.49 -5.94
CA ILE A 221 3.44 -16.24 -7.17
C ILE A 221 4.22 -16.74 -8.40
N LYS A 222 5.53 -16.44 -8.48
CA LYS A 222 6.39 -16.82 -9.61
C LYS A 222 6.54 -18.33 -9.74
N GLU A 223 6.76 -19.01 -8.62
CA GLU A 223 7.02 -20.45 -8.58
C GLU A 223 5.77 -21.28 -8.89
N ASN A 224 4.61 -20.85 -8.45
CA ASN A 224 3.35 -21.55 -8.68
C ASN A 224 2.83 -21.47 -10.12
N LYS A 225 3.64 -20.99 -11.07
CA LYS A 225 3.37 -20.97 -12.52
C LYS A 225 2.00 -20.38 -12.91
N PHE A 226 1.50 -19.43 -12.16
CA PHE A 226 0.29 -18.68 -12.52
C PHE A 226 0.49 -17.74 -13.73
N TRP A 227 1.61 -17.90 -14.45
CA TRP A 227 2.03 -17.12 -15.60
C TRP A 227 1.70 -17.73 -16.96
N SER A 228 1.05 -18.88 -16.99
CA SER A 228 0.71 -19.56 -18.25
C SER A 228 -0.51 -19.00 -18.94
#